data_8f618eab8878b1564daea660005ffe8b
#
_entry.id   8f618eab8878b1564daea660005ffe8b
#
_cell.length_a   1.000
_cell.length_b   1.000
_cell.length_c   1.000
_cell.angle_alpha   90.00
_cell.angle_beta   90.00
_cell.angle_gamma   90.00
#
_symmetry.space_group_name_H-M   'P 1'
#
loop_
_entity.id
_entity.type
_entity.pdbx_description
1 polymer ?
#
loop_
_entity_poly.entity_id
_entity_poly.type
_entity_poly.pdbx_seq_one_letter_code
_entity_poly.pdbx_strand_id
1 'polypeptide(L)'
;MRIGIPKGLLYYRYHAFFETFFSELGSEIIVSEQTNKDILDMGVQFCVDEACLPVKVFHGHAASIKDRCDYLIIPRIMSICKKEYICPKFCGLPEMIIHSIPSVPKVSVDPLYMRNDKELFKWCLSAGSAVTRDSAAIKKAFVSAKKAQKKSRTGIIEPGRRLTVMLAGHPYVVNDDYLNMGIFNKLRAKGIGIITEEFVSDGETREEVKRLVKKPFWTFQRRIFGAACVLIKKNLINGIIYLSSFACGIDSVIIDLIRHFVGDFPMLVIKLDEHTGEAGVDTRVEAFIDMLERRVLNENYNPSPRECVLSGQNPV
;
A
#
# COMPACT_ATOMS: atom_id res chain seq x y z
N MET A 1 -14.84 -19.94 -16.66
CA MET A 1 -15.46 -18.94 -15.75
C MET A 1 -14.62 -17.67 -15.81
N ARG A 2 -15.25 -16.50 -15.90
CA ARG A 2 -14.58 -15.21 -15.89
C ARG A 2 -14.48 -14.72 -14.45
N ILE A 3 -13.25 -14.50 -13.99
CA ILE A 3 -12.92 -14.04 -12.64
C ILE A 3 -12.54 -12.57 -12.70
N GLY A 4 -13.33 -11.71 -12.04
CA GLY A 4 -13.06 -10.29 -11.90
C GLY A 4 -12.11 -10.00 -10.74
N ILE A 5 -11.09 -9.21 -10.97
CA ILE A 5 -10.14 -8.75 -9.95
C ILE A 5 -10.06 -7.22 -10.03
N PRO A 6 -10.64 -6.49 -9.07
CA PRO A 6 -10.54 -5.03 -9.01
C PRO A 6 -9.09 -4.59 -8.78
N LYS A 7 -8.59 -3.65 -9.61
CA LYS A 7 -7.21 -3.14 -9.57
C LYS A 7 -7.05 -2.02 -8.54
N GLY A 8 -7.31 -2.32 -7.29
CA GLY A 8 -7.20 -1.37 -6.19
C GLY A 8 -6.74 -2.04 -4.91
N LEU A 9 -6.49 -1.24 -3.88
CA LEU A 9 -6.03 -1.69 -2.57
C LEU A 9 -4.82 -2.63 -2.69
N LEU A 10 -4.86 -3.80 -2.06
CA LEU A 10 -3.74 -4.73 -2.04
C LEU A 10 -3.53 -5.51 -3.35
N TYR A 11 -4.29 -5.22 -4.43
CA TYR A 11 -3.95 -5.69 -5.77
C TYR A 11 -2.51 -5.35 -6.12
N TYR A 12 -2.07 -4.10 -5.91
CA TYR A 12 -0.71 -3.64 -6.19
C TYR A 12 0.39 -4.48 -5.52
N ARG A 13 0.05 -5.22 -4.47
CA ARG A 13 1.01 -6.07 -3.75
C ARG A 13 0.86 -7.55 -4.05
N TYR A 14 -0.35 -8.01 -4.34
CA TYR A 14 -0.66 -9.45 -4.42
C TYR A 14 -1.29 -9.89 -5.74
N HIS A 15 -1.33 -9.03 -6.77
CA HIS A 15 -1.90 -9.36 -8.07
C HIS A 15 -1.32 -10.64 -8.66
N ALA A 16 0.00 -10.81 -8.64
CA ALA A 16 0.67 -11.98 -9.19
C ALA A 16 0.19 -13.30 -8.56
N PHE A 17 -0.16 -13.27 -7.27
CA PHE A 17 -0.72 -14.44 -6.60
C PHE A 17 -2.15 -14.74 -7.08
N PHE A 18 -3.02 -13.74 -7.05
CA PHE A 18 -4.44 -13.96 -7.37
C PHE A 18 -4.65 -14.29 -8.85
N GLU A 19 -4.01 -13.54 -9.74
CA GLU A 19 -4.11 -13.77 -11.18
C GLU A 19 -3.60 -15.15 -11.56
N THR A 20 -2.39 -15.52 -11.10
CA THR A 20 -1.81 -16.85 -11.40
C THR A 20 -2.67 -17.96 -10.81
N PHE A 21 -3.19 -17.81 -9.59
CA PHE A 21 -3.99 -18.84 -8.94
C PHE A 21 -5.23 -19.21 -9.75
N PHE A 22 -6.01 -18.21 -10.16
CA PHE A 22 -7.24 -18.47 -10.91
C PHE A 22 -6.99 -18.82 -12.38
N SER A 23 -5.95 -18.27 -13.00
CA SER A 23 -5.52 -18.64 -14.35
C SER A 23 -5.10 -20.11 -14.44
N GLU A 24 -4.32 -20.60 -13.47
CA GLU A 24 -3.91 -22.02 -13.38
C GLU A 24 -5.11 -22.98 -13.16
N LEU A 25 -6.23 -22.48 -12.65
CA LEU A 25 -7.49 -23.22 -12.55
C LEU A 25 -8.32 -23.16 -13.86
N GLY A 26 -7.79 -22.57 -14.93
CA GLY A 26 -8.46 -22.46 -16.22
C GLY A 26 -9.50 -21.35 -16.31
N SER A 27 -9.43 -20.34 -15.43
CA SER A 27 -10.32 -19.18 -15.50
C SER A 27 -9.74 -18.08 -16.39
N GLU A 28 -10.61 -17.37 -17.07
CA GLU A 28 -10.29 -16.09 -17.72
C GLU A 28 -10.25 -15.00 -16.66
N ILE A 29 -9.17 -14.22 -16.63
CA ILE A 29 -8.98 -13.16 -15.64
C ILE A 29 -9.38 -11.82 -16.24
N ILE A 30 -10.32 -11.16 -15.62
CA ILE A 30 -10.79 -9.81 -15.96
C ILE A 30 -10.30 -8.85 -14.88
N VAL A 31 -9.27 -8.09 -15.22
CA VAL A 31 -8.77 -7.00 -14.35
C VAL A 31 -9.39 -5.68 -14.80
N SER A 32 -9.76 -4.82 -13.87
CA SER A 32 -10.21 -3.47 -14.18
C SER A 32 -9.06 -2.62 -14.76
N GLU A 33 -9.39 -1.58 -15.48
CA GLU A 33 -8.42 -0.66 -16.08
C GLU A 33 -7.55 0.05 -15.03
N GLN A 34 -6.62 0.88 -15.46
CA GLN A 34 -5.89 1.77 -14.57
C GLN A 34 -6.88 2.76 -13.93
N THR A 35 -6.61 3.15 -12.68
CA THR A 35 -7.39 4.19 -12.01
C THR A 35 -7.42 5.45 -12.85
N ASN A 36 -8.61 5.98 -13.04
CA ASN A 36 -8.88 7.20 -13.79
C ASN A 36 -10.07 7.93 -13.17
N LYS A 37 -10.47 9.04 -13.79
CA LYS A 37 -11.60 9.84 -13.28
C LYS A 37 -12.91 9.05 -13.27
N ASP A 38 -13.21 8.26 -14.28
CA ASP A 38 -14.45 7.49 -14.36
C ASP A 38 -14.53 6.43 -13.26
N ILE A 39 -13.40 5.76 -12.97
CA ILE A 39 -13.29 4.83 -11.84
C ILE A 39 -13.51 5.55 -10.51
N LEU A 40 -12.92 6.74 -10.33
CA LEU A 40 -13.14 7.54 -9.12
C LEU A 40 -14.60 7.97 -8.99
N ASP A 41 -15.20 8.48 -10.05
CA ASP A 41 -16.59 8.96 -10.05
C ASP A 41 -17.58 7.82 -9.72
N MET A 42 -17.39 6.62 -10.31
CA MET A 42 -18.13 5.41 -9.92
C MET A 42 -17.90 5.05 -8.45
N GLY A 43 -16.67 5.18 -7.98
CA GLY A 43 -16.31 4.91 -6.59
C GLY A 43 -17.00 5.85 -5.61
N VAL A 44 -17.08 7.12 -5.92
CA VAL A 44 -17.82 8.13 -5.13
C VAL A 44 -19.32 7.84 -5.14
N GLN A 45 -19.86 7.44 -6.30
CA GLN A 45 -21.28 7.12 -6.43
C GLN A 45 -21.72 5.91 -5.58
N PHE A 46 -20.87 4.88 -5.47
CA PHE A 46 -21.20 3.62 -4.80
C PHE A 46 -20.59 3.43 -3.42
N CYS A 47 -19.90 4.41 -2.87
CA CYS A 47 -19.29 4.33 -1.56
C CYS A 47 -19.81 5.43 -0.63
N VAL A 48 -19.76 5.18 0.67
CA VAL A 48 -20.13 6.20 1.67
C VAL A 48 -19.09 7.33 1.69
N ASP A 49 -19.53 8.54 1.99
CA ASP A 49 -18.68 9.75 1.95
C ASP A 49 -17.50 9.68 2.91
N GLU A 50 -17.66 9.06 4.07
CA GLU A 50 -16.62 8.92 5.10
C GLU A 50 -15.56 7.85 4.77
N ALA A 51 -15.71 7.12 3.67
CA ALA A 51 -14.67 6.19 3.24
C ALA A 51 -13.44 6.95 2.75
N CYS A 52 -12.25 6.42 3.06
CA CYS A 52 -11.02 6.97 2.52
C CYS A 52 -10.92 6.72 1.00
N LEU A 53 -10.24 7.61 0.31
CA LEU A 53 -10.08 7.59 -1.15
C LEU A 53 -9.76 6.21 -1.76
N PRO A 54 -8.82 5.38 -1.23
CA PRO A 54 -8.55 4.06 -1.82
C PRO A 54 -9.73 3.09 -1.74
N VAL A 55 -10.58 3.21 -0.74
CA VAL A 55 -11.80 2.38 -0.63
C VAL A 55 -12.85 2.85 -1.64
N LYS A 56 -13.03 4.16 -1.84
CA LYS A 56 -13.89 4.71 -2.89
C LYS A 56 -13.43 4.21 -4.27
N VAL A 57 -12.16 4.37 -4.59
CA VAL A 57 -11.58 3.90 -5.85
C VAL A 57 -11.76 2.40 -6.04
N PHE A 58 -11.61 1.59 -4.98
CA PHE A 58 -11.87 0.16 -5.06
C PHE A 58 -13.31 -0.18 -5.41
N HIS A 59 -14.30 0.58 -4.89
CA HIS A 59 -15.71 0.45 -5.31
C HIS A 59 -15.88 0.75 -6.80
N GLY A 60 -15.23 1.78 -7.31
CA GLY A 60 -15.22 2.10 -8.74
C GLY A 60 -14.65 0.98 -9.59
N HIS A 61 -13.51 0.41 -9.19
CA HIS A 61 -12.92 -0.74 -9.88
C HIS A 61 -13.84 -1.97 -9.87
N ALA A 62 -14.49 -2.25 -8.74
CA ALA A 62 -15.45 -3.36 -8.66
C ALA A 62 -16.67 -3.11 -9.55
N ALA A 63 -17.21 -1.89 -9.55
CA ALA A 63 -18.35 -1.49 -10.38
C ALA A 63 -18.03 -1.58 -11.88
N SER A 64 -16.83 -1.17 -12.30
CA SER A 64 -16.43 -1.13 -13.73
C SER A 64 -16.33 -2.51 -14.40
N ILE A 65 -16.18 -3.59 -13.62
CA ILE A 65 -16.02 -4.95 -14.15
C ILE A 65 -17.16 -5.91 -13.77
N LYS A 66 -18.13 -5.49 -12.94
CA LYS A 66 -19.16 -6.37 -12.40
C LYS A 66 -19.96 -7.11 -13.48
N ASP A 67 -20.24 -6.48 -14.61
CA ASP A 67 -21.02 -7.04 -15.72
C ASP A 67 -20.16 -7.87 -16.69
N ARG A 68 -18.84 -7.88 -16.51
CA ARG A 68 -17.86 -8.56 -17.36
C ARG A 68 -17.36 -9.87 -16.77
N CYS A 69 -17.68 -10.18 -15.51
CA CYS A 69 -17.19 -11.36 -14.81
C CYS A 69 -18.36 -12.17 -14.19
N ASP A 70 -18.10 -13.44 -13.94
CA ASP A 70 -19.07 -14.37 -13.35
C ASP A 70 -18.87 -14.49 -11.82
N TYR A 71 -17.64 -14.17 -11.36
CA TYR A 71 -17.25 -14.22 -9.96
C TYR A 71 -16.24 -13.11 -9.67
N LEU A 72 -16.46 -12.36 -8.61
CA LEU A 72 -15.63 -11.21 -8.25
C LEU A 72 -14.76 -11.53 -7.01
N ILE A 73 -13.47 -11.35 -7.13
CA ILE A 73 -12.53 -11.57 -6.03
C ILE A 73 -12.38 -10.28 -5.24
N ILE A 74 -12.98 -10.26 -4.06
CA ILE A 74 -12.84 -9.20 -3.05
C ILE A 74 -12.21 -9.85 -1.81
N PRO A 75 -10.88 -9.86 -1.67
CA PRO A 75 -10.24 -10.58 -0.59
C PRO A 75 -10.57 -9.96 0.78
N ARG A 76 -11.24 -10.70 1.65
CA ARG A 76 -11.44 -10.35 3.06
C ARG A 76 -10.14 -10.61 3.83
N ILE A 77 -9.14 -9.74 3.69
CA ILE A 77 -7.86 -9.94 4.33
C ILE A 77 -7.96 -9.59 5.81
N MET A 78 -7.73 -10.58 6.66
CA MET A 78 -7.79 -10.44 8.11
C MET A 78 -6.44 -10.12 8.73
N SER A 79 -5.38 -10.76 8.23
CA SER A 79 -4.02 -10.58 8.75
C SER A 79 -3.00 -11.11 7.74
N ILE A 80 -1.87 -10.39 7.62
CA ILE A 80 -0.73 -10.77 6.77
C ILE A 80 0.40 -11.37 7.61
N CYS A 81 0.63 -10.82 8.79
CA CYS A 81 1.68 -11.26 9.71
C CYS A 81 1.10 -11.71 11.05
N LYS A 82 1.80 -12.62 11.75
CA LYS A 82 1.39 -13.05 13.09
C LYS A 82 1.41 -11.88 14.06
N LYS A 83 0.34 -11.74 14.87
CA LYS A 83 0.16 -10.69 15.88
C LYS A 83 0.15 -9.27 15.30
N GLU A 84 -0.08 -9.13 14.01
CA GLU A 84 -0.27 -7.85 13.35
C GLU A 84 -1.59 -7.88 12.56
N TYR A 85 -2.17 -6.72 12.38
CA TYR A 85 -3.45 -6.55 11.71
C TYR A 85 -3.30 -5.61 10.53
N ILE A 86 -4.35 -5.53 9.72
CA ILE A 86 -4.49 -4.52 8.67
C ILE A 86 -5.70 -3.65 8.96
N CYS A 87 -5.95 -2.65 8.14
CA CYS A 87 -7.10 -1.78 8.31
C CYS A 87 -8.40 -2.60 8.40
N PRO A 88 -9.29 -2.36 9.38
CA PRO A 88 -10.52 -3.12 9.57
C PRO A 88 -11.49 -3.03 8.37
N LYS A 89 -11.37 -2.00 7.52
CA LYS A 89 -12.16 -1.91 6.29
C LYS A 89 -11.97 -3.13 5.36
N PHE A 90 -10.78 -3.77 5.38
CA PHE A 90 -10.56 -5.01 4.63
C PHE A 90 -11.41 -6.18 5.14
N CYS A 91 -11.76 -6.19 6.43
CA CYS A 91 -12.60 -7.24 7.00
C CYS A 91 -14.05 -7.14 6.50
N GLY A 92 -14.58 -5.94 6.30
CA GLY A 92 -15.93 -5.69 5.83
C GLY A 92 -16.04 -5.40 4.33
N LEU A 93 -14.93 -5.43 3.60
CA LEU A 93 -14.88 -5.00 2.20
C LEU A 93 -15.84 -5.77 1.27
N PRO A 94 -15.98 -7.12 1.36
CA PRO A 94 -16.94 -7.85 0.54
C PRO A 94 -18.39 -7.39 0.76
N GLU A 95 -18.80 -7.21 2.01
CA GLU A 95 -20.14 -6.72 2.34
C GLU A 95 -20.36 -5.28 1.88
N MET A 96 -19.37 -4.42 2.04
CA MET A 96 -19.46 -3.06 1.50
C MET A 96 -19.74 -3.07 0.01
N ILE A 97 -19.04 -3.88 -0.78
CA ILE A 97 -19.24 -4.00 -2.21
C ILE A 97 -20.64 -4.60 -2.53
N ILE A 98 -21.00 -5.69 -1.88
CA ILE A 98 -22.28 -6.38 -2.14
C ILE A 98 -23.50 -5.50 -1.88
N HIS A 99 -23.44 -4.67 -0.83
CA HIS A 99 -24.57 -3.86 -0.42
C HIS A 99 -24.61 -2.46 -1.04
N SER A 100 -23.50 -1.97 -1.59
CA SER A 100 -23.46 -0.64 -2.19
C SER A 100 -23.55 -0.63 -3.72
N ILE A 101 -23.09 -1.70 -4.39
CA ILE A 101 -23.10 -1.78 -5.85
C ILE A 101 -24.25 -2.69 -6.30
N PRO A 102 -25.19 -2.20 -7.10
CA PRO A 102 -26.31 -3.03 -7.57
C PRO A 102 -25.85 -4.10 -8.56
N SER A 103 -26.48 -5.26 -8.53
CA SER A 103 -26.26 -6.38 -9.46
C SER A 103 -24.82 -6.89 -9.51
N VAL A 104 -24.14 -6.91 -8.36
CA VAL A 104 -22.80 -7.48 -8.26
C VAL A 104 -22.86 -9.00 -8.47
N PRO A 105 -21.96 -9.61 -9.25
CA PRO A 105 -21.90 -11.06 -9.38
C PRO A 105 -21.50 -11.72 -8.05
N LYS A 106 -21.47 -13.04 -8.00
CA LYS A 106 -21.05 -13.76 -6.80
C LYS A 106 -19.64 -13.28 -6.36
N VAL A 107 -19.49 -13.02 -5.06
CA VAL A 107 -18.26 -12.44 -4.46
C VAL A 107 -17.61 -13.47 -3.53
N SER A 108 -16.26 -13.46 -3.46
CA SER A 108 -15.52 -14.19 -2.44
C SER A 108 -15.71 -13.52 -1.07
N VAL A 109 -16.21 -14.26 -0.09
CA VAL A 109 -16.49 -13.72 1.26
C VAL A 109 -15.68 -14.36 2.38
N ASP A 110 -14.93 -15.41 2.06
CA ASP A 110 -14.16 -16.15 3.06
C ASP A 110 -13.01 -15.34 3.65
N PRO A 111 -12.74 -15.46 4.96
CA PRO A 111 -11.64 -14.75 5.59
C PRO A 111 -10.29 -15.27 5.10
N LEU A 112 -9.45 -14.35 4.64
CA LEU A 112 -8.11 -14.61 4.14
C LEU A 112 -7.07 -14.27 5.20
N TYR A 113 -6.36 -15.29 5.69
CA TYR A 113 -5.18 -15.15 6.53
C TYR A 113 -3.94 -15.53 5.74
N MET A 114 -2.99 -14.58 5.62
CA MET A 114 -1.74 -14.76 4.85
C MET A 114 -0.52 -14.99 5.75
N ARG A 115 -0.73 -15.35 7.03
CA ARG A 115 0.33 -15.48 8.05
C ARG A 115 1.25 -16.68 7.83
N ASN A 116 0.77 -17.69 7.14
CA ASN A 116 1.51 -18.89 6.76
C ASN A 116 0.82 -19.62 5.61
N ASP A 117 1.54 -20.58 5.01
CA ASP A 117 1.07 -21.35 3.86
C ASP A 117 -0.20 -22.16 4.12
N LYS A 118 -0.35 -22.72 5.32
CA LYS A 118 -1.53 -23.53 5.69
C LYS A 118 -2.80 -22.69 5.69
N GLU A 119 -2.75 -21.52 6.27
CA GLU A 119 -3.89 -20.60 6.31
C GLU A 119 -4.23 -20.03 4.93
N LEU A 120 -3.21 -19.62 4.17
CA LEU A 120 -3.38 -19.15 2.81
C LEU A 120 -3.98 -20.26 1.91
N PHE A 121 -3.50 -21.50 2.03
CA PHE A 121 -4.01 -22.63 1.27
C PHE A 121 -5.46 -22.97 1.64
N LYS A 122 -5.86 -22.81 2.90
CA LYS A 122 -7.27 -22.97 3.32
C LYS A 122 -8.20 -22.01 2.56
N TRP A 123 -7.79 -20.76 2.41
CA TRP A 123 -8.55 -19.81 1.59
C TRP A 123 -8.57 -20.22 0.11
N CYS A 124 -7.44 -20.69 -0.42
CA CYS A 124 -7.36 -21.17 -1.81
C CYS A 124 -8.28 -22.36 -2.07
N LEU A 125 -8.46 -23.27 -1.12
CA LEU A 125 -9.43 -24.36 -1.23
C LEU A 125 -10.86 -23.83 -1.31
N SER A 126 -11.22 -22.87 -0.48
CA SER A 126 -12.54 -22.27 -0.51
C SER A 126 -12.79 -21.47 -1.79
N ALA A 127 -11.94 -20.49 -2.10
CA ALA A 127 -12.09 -19.66 -3.29
C ALA A 127 -11.95 -20.45 -4.61
N GLY A 128 -11.04 -21.42 -4.66
CA GLY A 128 -10.85 -22.31 -5.81
C GLY A 128 -12.02 -23.24 -6.05
N SER A 129 -12.78 -23.60 -5.00
CA SER A 129 -13.98 -24.45 -5.13
C SER A 129 -15.09 -23.81 -5.97
N ALA A 130 -15.06 -22.49 -6.16
CA ALA A 130 -15.95 -21.80 -7.08
C ALA A 130 -15.65 -22.14 -8.56
N VAL A 131 -14.43 -22.57 -8.86
CA VAL A 131 -13.95 -22.91 -10.22
C VAL A 131 -13.94 -24.42 -10.43
N THR A 132 -13.36 -25.18 -9.50
CA THR A 132 -13.19 -26.63 -9.61
C THR A 132 -13.30 -27.35 -8.27
N ARG A 133 -13.74 -28.61 -8.31
CA ARG A 133 -13.75 -29.51 -7.14
C ARG A 133 -12.46 -30.34 -7.01
N ASP A 134 -11.55 -30.24 -7.98
CA ASP A 134 -10.29 -30.96 -7.96
C ASP A 134 -9.30 -30.29 -6.99
N SER A 135 -9.13 -30.88 -5.82
CA SER A 135 -8.20 -30.40 -4.80
C SER A 135 -6.73 -30.49 -5.22
N ALA A 136 -6.38 -31.42 -6.11
CA ALA A 136 -5.02 -31.56 -6.64
C ALA A 136 -4.71 -30.40 -7.60
N ALA A 137 -5.64 -30.02 -8.47
CA ALA A 137 -5.52 -28.84 -9.32
C ALA A 137 -5.39 -27.56 -8.49
N ILE A 138 -6.21 -27.41 -7.43
CA ILE A 138 -6.12 -26.25 -6.51
C ILE A 138 -4.75 -26.20 -5.84
N LYS A 139 -4.21 -27.34 -5.39
CA LYS A 139 -2.87 -27.39 -4.78
C LYS A 139 -1.77 -27.02 -5.78
N LYS A 140 -1.86 -27.48 -7.03
CA LYS A 140 -0.92 -27.11 -8.10
C LYS A 140 -0.97 -25.61 -8.37
N ALA A 141 -2.16 -25.04 -8.54
CA ALA A 141 -2.37 -23.62 -8.75
C ALA A 141 -1.81 -22.78 -7.60
N PHE A 142 -2.02 -23.20 -6.34
CA PHE A 142 -1.44 -22.55 -5.16
C PHE A 142 0.10 -22.50 -5.21
N VAL A 143 0.76 -23.59 -5.59
CA VAL A 143 2.23 -23.63 -5.69
C VAL A 143 2.73 -22.69 -6.78
N SER A 144 2.08 -22.69 -7.95
CA SER A 144 2.38 -21.78 -9.07
C SER A 144 2.19 -20.31 -8.65
N ALA A 145 1.07 -19.99 -8.01
CA ALA A 145 0.76 -18.64 -7.54
C ALA A 145 1.80 -18.12 -6.51
N LYS A 146 2.22 -18.96 -5.57
CA LYS A 146 3.30 -18.60 -4.63
C LYS A 146 4.62 -18.33 -5.34
N LYS A 147 4.96 -19.14 -6.35
CA LYS A 147 6.17 -18.93 -7.15
C LYS A 147 6.10 -17.62 -7.94
N ALA A 148 4.95 -17.31 -8.53
CA ALA A 148 4.71 -16.05 -9.24
C ALA A 148 4.84 -14.85 -8.29
N GLN A 149 4.18 -14.91 -7.13
CA GLN A 149 4.26 -13.85 -6.11
C GLN A 149 5.69 -13.61 -5.61
N LYS A 150 6.48 -14.67 -5.42
CA LYS A 150 7.88 -14.54 -5.01
C LYS A 150 8.76 -13.87 -6.06
N LYS A 151 8.43 -14.02 -7.35
CA LYS A 151 9.12 -13.35 -8.46
C LYS A 151 8.66 -11.92 -8.69
N SER A 152 7.43 -11.61 -8.33
CA SER A 152 6.86 -10.28 -8.45
C SER A 152 7.55 -9.33 -7.45
N ARG A 153 8.20 -8.31 -7.98
CA ARG A 153 8.78 -7.23 -7.17
C ARG A 153 7.72 -6.15 -6.99
N THR A 154 7.49 -5.78 -5.74
CA THR A 154 6.67 -4.63 -5.37
C THR A 154 7.58 -3.55 -4.81
N GLY A 155 7.15 -2.29 -4.91
CA GLY A 155 7.92 -1.14 -4.45
C GLY A 155 8.85 -0.57 -5.52
N ILE A 156 9.41 0.56 -5.19
CA ILE A 156 10.22 1.40 -6.07
C ILE A 156 11.57 1.65 -5.43
N ILE A 157 12.64 1.43 -6.19
CA ILE A 157 13.98 1.86 -5.84
C ILE A 157 14.66 2.45 -7.07
N GLU A 158 14.87 3.76 -7.04
CA GLU A 158 15.59 4.49 -8.08
C GLU A 158 16.61 5.43 -7.44
N PRO A 159 17.89 5.30 -7.77
CA PRO A 159 18.90 6.20 -7.24
C PRO A 159 18.71 7.61 -7.81
N GLY A 160 18.82 8.61 -6.96
CA GLY A 160 18.84 10.02 -7.36
C GLY A 160 20.24 10.48 -7.76
N ARG A 161 20.30 11.58 -8.50
CA ARG A 161 21.58 12.20 -8.85
C ARG A 161 22.23 12.92 -7.66
N ARG A 162 21.42 13.58 -6.84
CA ARG A 162 21.88 14.38 -5.67
C ARG A 162 21.10 14.08 -4.40
N LEU A 163 19.81 13.86 -4.53
CA LEU A 163 18.89 13.64 -3.43
C LEU A 163 18.13 12.32 -3.62
N THR A 164 17.84 11.66 -2.52
CA THR A 164 16.95 10.52 -2.48
C THR A 164 15.91 10.72 -1.38
N VAL A 165 14.65 10.46 -1.66
CA VAL A 165 13.56 10.53 -0.68
C VAL A 165 12.95 9.15 -0.45
N MET A 166 12.49 8.91 0.77
CA MET A 166 11.57 7.80 1.02
C MET A 166 10.18 8.25 0.59
N LEU A 167 9.58 7.53 -0.36
CA LEU A 167 8.16 7.67 -0.66
C LEU A 167 7.39 6.69 0.22
N ALA A 168 6.74 7.22 1.25
CA ALA A 168 6.04 6.46 2.28
C ALA A 168 4.52 6.56 2.11
N GLY A 169 3.81 5.53 2.54
CA GLY A 169 2.36 5.47 2.49
C GLY A 169 1.88 4.03 2.27
N HIS A 170 0.58 3.86 2.23
CA HIS A 170 0.05 2.54 1.89
C HIS A 170 0.41 2.13 0.46
N PRO A 171 0.74 0.85 0.19
CA PRO A 171 1.14 0.38 -1.14
C PRO A 171 0.17 0.78 -2.25
N TYR A 172 -1.11 0.80 -1.93
CA TYR A 172 -2.18 1.13 -2.88
C TYR A 172 -2.38 2.65 -3.11
N VAL A 173 -1.73 3.50 -2.32
CA VAL A 173 -1.65 4.94 -2.58
C VAL A 173 -0.35 5.24 -3.33
N VAL A 174 0.76 4.62 -2.89
CA VAL A 174 2.09 4.85 -3.47
C VAL A 174 2.18 4.33 -4.91
N ASN A 175 1.59 3.16 -5.20
CA ASN A 175 1.73 2.51 -6.51
C ASN A 175 0.56 2.78 -7.49
N ASP A 176 -0.38 3.62 -7.14
CA ASP A 176 -1.45 4.06 -8.02
C ASP A 176 -1.15 5.48 -8.52
N ASP A 177 -0.77 5.61 -9.78
CA ASP A 177 -0.34 6.89 -10.36
C ASP A 177 -1.44 7.95 -10.35
N TYR A 178 -2.70 7.57 -10.43
CA TYR A 178 -3.81 8.49 -10.34
C TYR A 178 -3.99 9.00 -8.90
N LEU A 179 -3.99 8.08 -7.93
CA LEU A 179 -4.14 8.44 -6.51
C LEU A 179 -2.97 9.28 -5.99
N ASN A 180 -1.75 8.96 -6.42
CA ASN A 180 -0.55 9.67 -5.98
C ASN A 180 -0.26 10.94 -6.79
N MET A 181 -1.14 11.33 -7.72
CA MET A 181 -0.98 12.50 -8.60
C MET A 181 0.29 12.45 -9.46
N GLY A 182 0.73 11.26 -9.86
CA GLY A 182 1.94 11.08 -10.67
C GLY A 182 3.24 11.49 -9.97
N ILE A 183 3.27 11.51 -8.64
CA ILE A 183 4.41 12.01 -7.84
C ILE A 183 5.71 11.29 -8.18
N PHE A 184 5.63 10.00 -8.50
CA PHE A 184 6.78 9.22 -8.89
C PHE A 184 7.46 9.79 -10.14
N ASN A 185 6.69 10.05 -11.19
CA ASN A 185 7.20 10.62 -12.45
C ASN A 185 7.71 12.04 -12.25
N LYS A 186 7.07 12.84 -11.39
CA LYS A 186 7.49 14.20 -11.06
C LYS A 186 8.84 14.23 -10.34
N LEU A 187 9.06 13.37 -9.38
CA LEU A 187 10.34 13.23 -8.68
C LEU A 187 11.44 12.74 -9.62
N ARG A 188 11.14 11.75 -10.47
CA ARG A 188 12.06 11.23 -11.49
C ARG A 188 12.48 12.32 -12.48
N ALA A 189 11.56 13.13 -12.98
CA ALA A 189 11.84 14.22 -13.90
C ALA A 189 12.80 15.26 -13.31
N LYS A 190 12.75 15.47 -11.99
CA LYS A 190 13.67 16.34 -11.25
C LYS A 190 15.00 15.65 -10.85
N GLY A 191 15.19 14.38 -11.23
CA GLY A 191 16.40 13.61 -10.89
C GLY A 191 16.50 13.23 -9.40
N ILE A 192 15.37 13.23 -8.69
CA ILE A 192 15.28 12.83 -7.29
C ILE A 192 15.15 11.32 -7.20
N GLY A 193 16.00 10.68 -6.40
CA GLY A 193 15.92 9.25 -6.11
C GLY A 193 14.73 8.91 -5.22
N ILE A 194 14.21 7.72 -5.41
CA ILE A 194 13.03 7.23 -4.67
C ILE A 194 13.33 5.85 -4.11
N ILE A 195 12.99 5.65 -2.85
CA ILE A 195 13.01 4.35 -2.20
C ILE A 195 11.73 4.15 -1.38
N THR A 196 11.10 2.98 -1.52
CA THR A 196 9.91 2.63 -0.74
C THR A 196 10.22 1.57 0.33
N GLU A 197 9.30 1.33 1.25
CA GLU A 197 9.49 0.48 2.43
C GLU A 197 9.82 -0.98 2.09
N GLU A 198 9.44 -1.43 0.90
CA GLU A 198 9.64 -2.80 0.43
C GLU A 198 11.12 -3.18 0.27
N PHE A 199 12.00 -2.20 0.09
CA PHE A 199 13.44 -2.42 -0.07
C PHE A 199 14.21 -2.48 1.25
N VAL A 200 13.53 -2.27 2.36
CA VAL A 200 14.10 -2.52 3.69
C VAL A 200 13.66 -3.89 4.19
N SER A 201 14.61 -4.70 4.67
CA SER A 201 14.30 -6.05 5.13
C SER A 201 13.35 -6.04 6.32
N ASP A 202 12.46 -7.04 6.40
CA ASP A 202 11.51 -7.16 7.52
C ASP A 202 12.24 -7.35 8.87
N GLY A 203 13.42 -7.99 8.86
CA GLY A 203 14.27 -8.12 10.03
C GLY A 203 14.73 -6.77 10.57
N GLU A 204 15.30 -5.91 9.72
CA GLU A 204 15.76 -4.57 10.10
C GLU A 204 14.59 -3.70 10.58
N THR A 205 13.45 -3.69 9.87
CA THR A 205 12.29 -2.92 10.29
C THR A 205 11.77 -3.37 11.66
N ARG A 206 11.81 -4.67 11.97
CA ARG A 206 11.40 -5.20 13.28
C ARG A 206 12.36 -4.83 14.40
N GLU A 207 13.65 -4.75 14.14
CA GLU A 207 14.63 -4.30 15.16
C GLU A 207 14.37 -2.85 15.55
N GLU A 208 14.11 -1.96 14.59
CA GLU A 208 13.79 -0.57 14.92
C GLU A 208 12.51 -0.42 15.75
N VAL A 209 11.50 -1.21 15.45
CA VAL A 209 10.23 -1.19 16.19
C VAL A 209 10.35 -1.73 17.61
N LYS A 210 11.37 -2.57 17.93
CA LYS A 210 11.60 -3.04 19.31
C LYS A 210 11.91 -1.89 20.29
N ARG A 211 12.38 -0.78 19.78
CA ARG A 211 12.72 0.42 20.58
C ARG A 211 11.49 1.20 21.06
N LEU A 212 10.33 0.92 20.49
CA LEU A 212 9.08 1.54 20.87
C LEU A 212 8.51 0.90 22.14
N VAL A 213 8.02 1.71 23.06
CA VAL A 213 7.30 1.26 24.25
C VAL A 213 6.10 0.39 23.85
N LYS A 214 5.37 0.81 22.81
CA LYS A 214 4.26 0.07 22.22
C LYS A 214 4.48 -0.10 20.73
N LYS A 215 4.56 -1.35 20.28
CA LYS A 215 4.72 -1.67 18.86
C LYS A 215 3.48 -1.26 18.05
N PRO A 216 3.66 -0.73 16.84
CA PRO A 216 2.55 -0.49 15.93
C PRO A 216 1.73 -1.75 15.72
N PHE A 217 0.42 -1.60 15.81
CA PHE A 217 -0.55 -2.69 15.73
C PHE A 217 -0.74 -3.20 14.30
N TRP A 218 -0.54 -2.31 13.31
CA TRP A 218 -0.81 -2.58 11.90
C TRP A 218 0.47 -2.88 11.12
N THR A 219 0.40 -3.89 10.25
CA THR A 219 1.55 -4.41 9.48
C THR A 219 2.23 -3.33 8.62
N PHE A 220 1.46 -2.56 7.85
CA PHE A 220 2.04 -1.57 6.94
C PHE A 220 2.69 -0.43 7.71
N GLN A 221 2.04 0.09 8.74
CA GLN A 221 2.57 1.19 9.56
C GLN A 221 3.83 0.78 10.32
N ARG A 222 3.88 -0.47 10.82
CA ARG A 222 5.10 -1.00 11.42
C ARG A 222 6.25 -1.01 10.41
N ARG A 223 5.98 -1.46 9.19
CA ARG A 223 6.99 -1.51 8.12
C ARG A 223 7.46 -0.12 7.72
N ILE A 224 6.54 0.81 7.49
CA ILE A 224 6.85 2.20 7.11
C ILE A 224 7.69 2.86 8.19
N PHE A 225 7.30 2.77 9.47
CA PHE A 225 8.07 3.31 10.58
C PHE A 225 9.48 2.73 10.64
N GLY A 226 9.58 1.38 10.62
CA GLY A 226 10.88 0.71 10.69
C GLY A 226 11.76 1.03 9.50
N ALA A 227 11.19 1.11 8.30
CA ALA A 227 11.92 1.48 7.09
C ALA A 227 12.44 2.92 7.15
N ALA A 228 11.62 3.88 7.60
CA ALA A 228 12.05 5.26 7.78
C ALA A 228 13.27 5.34 8.73
N CYS A 229 13.20 4.68 9.89
CA CYS A 229 14.32 4.65 10.84
C CYS A 229 15.61 4.03 10.26
N VAL A 230 15.47 2.89 9.55
CA VAL A 230 16.63 2.22 8.92
C VAL A 230 17.27 3.10 7.85
N LEU A 231 16.46 3.68 6.96
CA LEU A 231 16.96 4.48 5.84
C LEU A 231 17.65 5.76 6.32
N ILE A 232 17.11 6.42 7.36
CA ILE A 232 17.73 7.59 7.98
C ILE A 232 19.06 7.21 8.62
N LYS A 233 19.11 6.16 9.44
CA LYS A 233 20.34 5.71 10.11
C LYS A 233 21.46 5.34 9.14
N LYS A 234 21.08 4.75 8.00
CA LYS A 234 22.03 4.39 6.95
C LYS A 234 22.40 5.57 6.04
N ASN A 235 21.88 6.77 6.28
CA ASN A 235 22.05 7.94 5.43
C ASN A 235 21.70 7.69 3.95
N LEU A 236 20.65 6.88 3.70
CA LEU A 236 20.21 6.51 2.35
C LEU A 236 19.17 7.47 1.78
N ILE A 237 18.60 8.35 2.61
CA ILE A 237 17.58 9.33 2.20
C ILE A 237 17.87 10.70 2.81
N ASN A 238 17.43 11.74 2.10
CA ASN A 238 17.53 13.13 2.52
C ASN A 238 16.20 13.68 3.08
N GLY A 239 15.09 12.99 2.83
CA GLY A 239 13.78 13.38 3.32
C GLY A 239 12.75 12.28 3.14
N ILE A 240 11.58 12.46 3.73
CA ILE A 240 10.42 11.57 3.61
C ILE A 240 9.27 12.34 2.97
N ILE A 241 8.66 11.77 1.93
CA ILE A 241 7.36 12.22 1.41
C ILE A 241 6.34 11.14 1.80
N TYR A 242 5.41 11.48 2.69
CA TYR A 242 4.38 10.57 3.16
C TYR A 242 3.05 10.86 2.47
N LEU A 243 2.55 9.90 1.69
CA LEU A 243 1.25 9.96 1.04
C LEU A 243 0.21 9.28 1.92
N SER A 244 -0.74 10.05 2.39
CA SER A 244 -1.82 9.59 3.25
C SER A 244 -3.17 9.94 2.65
N SER A 245 -4.14 9.05 2.76
CA SER A 245 -5.52 9.41 2.43
C SER A 245 -6.13 10.26 3.53
N PHE A 246 -6.89 11.27 3.16
CA PHE A 246 -7.74 11.99 4.10
C PHE A 246 -8.65 11.00 4.85
N ALA A 247 -8.96 11.27 6.11
CA ALA A 247 -9.72 10.39 7.01
C ALA A 247 -9.07 9.01 7.29
N CYS A 248 -7.76 8.81 7.00
CA CYS A 248 -7.05 7.63 7.46
C CYS A 248 -6.53 7.80 8.89
N GLY A 249 -7.30 7.34 9.89
CA GLY A 249 -6.90 7.42 11.30
C GLY A 249 -5.62 6.61 11.60
N ILE A 250 -5.40 5.51 10.90
CA ILE A 250 -4.21 4.68 11.07
C ILE A 250 -2.93 5.45 10.66
N ASP A 251 -2.98 6.13 9.51
CA ASP A 251 -1.86 6.95 9.04
C ASP A 251 -1.60 8.15 9.96
N SER A 252 -2.64 8.74 10.53
CA SER A 252 -2.47 9.87 11.45
C SER A 252 -1.59 9.50 12.64
N VAL A 253 -1.83 8.33 13.24
CA VAL A 253 -1.02 7.84 14.36
C VAL A 253 0.43 7.59 13.97
N ILE A 254 0.68 6.98 12.79
CA ILE A 254 2.04 6.63 12.40
C ILE A 254 2.83 7.84 11.92
N ILE A 255 2.19 8.81 11.28
CA ILE A 255 2.81 10.08 10.88
C ILE A 255 3.36 10.81 12.11
N ASP A 256 2.55 10.92 13.16
CA ASP A 256 2.98 11.58 14.41
C ASP A 256 4.08 10.78 15.10
N LEU A 257 3.98 9.45 15.09
CA LEU A 257 5.04 8.60 15.63
C LEU A 257 6.37 8.77 14.87
N ILE A 258 6.33 8.79 13.53
CA ILE A 258 7.54 9.03 12.72
C ILE A 258 8.11 10.41 13.07
N ARG A 259 7.30 11.48 13.03
CA ARG A 259 7.75 12.83 13.37
C ARG A 259 8.44 12.92 14.72
N HIS A 260 7.84 12.30 15.73
CA HIS A 260 8.41 12.25 17.07
C HIS A 260 9.80 11.59 17.10
N PHE A 261 9.97 10.47 16.36
CA PHE A 261 11.23 9.72 16.36
C PHE A 261 12.32 10.25 15.44
N VAL A 262 11.94 10.90 14.33
CA VAL A 262 12.93 11.44 13.38
C VAL A 262 13.32 12.89 13.70
N GLY A 263 12.62 13.56 14.63
CA GLY A 263 12.91 14.93 15.05
C GLY A 263 12.90 15.91 13.87
N ASP A 264 14.00 16.65 13.69
CA ASP A 264 14.17 17.66 12.65
C ASP A 264 14.46 17.08 11.25
N PHE A 265 14.37 15.76 11.08
CA PHE A 265 14.55 15.14 9.76
C PHE A 265 13.41 15.57 8.82
N PRO A 266 13.73 16.03 7.58
CA PRO A 266 12.73 16.56 6.66
C PRO A 266 11.61 15.57 6.32
N MET A 267 10.37 15.97 6.57
CA MET A 267 9.19 15.16 6.26
C MET A 267 8.04 16.02 5.72
N LEU A 268 7.66 15.76 4.48
CA LEU A 268 6.45 16.29 3.85
C LEU A 268 5.31 15.27 3.97
N VAL A 269 4.17 15.68 4.49
CA VAL A 269 2.95 14.87 4.50
C VAL A 269 1.95 15.46 3.51
N ILE A 270 1.52 14.65 2.54
CA ILE A 270 0.49 14.99 1.56
C ILE A 270 -0.75 14.16 1.88
N LYS A 271 -1.84 14.83 2.22
CA LYS A 271 -3.15 14.20 2.42
C LYS A 271 -3.95 14.31 1.12
N LEU A 272 -4.45 13.16 0.66
CA LEU A 272 -5.12 12.98 -0.62
C LEU A 272 -6.59 12.58 -0.39
N ASP A 273 -7.48 13.22 -1.12
CA ASP A 273 -8.89 12.89 -1.22
C ASP A 273 -9.39 13.09 -2.66
N GLU A 274 -10.65 12.85 -2.91
CA GLU A 274 -11.29 13.02 -4.22
C GLU A 274 -11.34 14.46 -4.74
N HIS A 275 -11.07 15.45 -3.88
CA HIS A 275 -11.04 16.87 -4.19
C HIS A 275 -9.62 17.45 -4.30
N THR A 276 -8.61 16.63 -4.02
CA THR A 276 -7.22 17.08 -4.05
C THR A 276 -6.81 17.49 -5.46
N GLY A 277 -6.41 18.75 -5.61
CA GLY A 277 -5.91 19.26 -6.89
C GLY A 277 -4.42 19.02 -7.10
N GLU A 278 -4.06 18.61 -8.31
CA GLU A 278 -2.67 18.28 -8.69
C GLU A 278 -1.71 19.46 -8.48
N ALA A 279 -2.10 20.69 -8.87
CA ALA A 279 -1.27 21.88 -8.72
C ALA A 279 -0.85 22.17 -7.26
N GLY A 280 -1.76 21.92 -6.30
CA GLY A 280 -1.45 22.08 -4.89
C GLY A 280 -0.43 21.04 -4.38
N VAL A 281 -0.47 19.80 -4.90
CA VAL A 281 0.51 18.76 -4.60
C VAL A 281 1.85 19.15 -5.20
N ASP A 282 1.89 19.59 -6.45
CA ASP A 282 3.10 19.98 -7.16
C ASP A 282 3.85 21.09 -6.44
N THR A 283 3.19 22.15 -6.08
CA THR A 283 3.79 23.28 -5.36
C THR A 283 4.43 22.83 -4.04
N ARG A 284 3.77 21.92 -3.30
CA ARG A 284 4.28 21.43 -2.01
C ARG A 284 5.49 20.51 -2.21
N VAL A 285 5.46 19.67 -3.23
CA VAL A 285 6.60 18.78 -3.56
C VAL A 285 7.78 19.61 -4.03
N GLU A 286 7.59 20.61 -4.88
CA GLU A 286 8.64 21.51 -5.34
C GLU A 286 9.29 22.27 -4.18
N ALA A 287 8.49 22.91 -3.35
CA ALA A 287 9.00 23.63 -2.18
C ALA A 287 9.78 22.69 -1.22
N PHE A 288 9.34 21.44 -1.08
CA PHE A 288 10.04 20.46 -0.25
C PHE A 288 11.39 20.06 -0.87
N ILE A 289 11.46 19.85 -2.17
CA ILE A 289 12.70 19.52 -2.88
C ILE A 289 13.68 20.69 -2.77
N ASP A 290 13.24 21.92 -3.03
CA ASP A 290 14.08 23.12 -2.91
C ASP A 290 14.65 23.26 -1.49
N MET A 291 13.87 23.00 -0.48
CA MET A 291 14.32 22.99 0.91
C MET A 291 15.38 21.91 1.15
N LEU A 292 15.20 20.70 0.62
CA LEU A 292 16.19 19.62 0.73
C LEU A 292 17.49 19.96 0.02
N GLU A 293 17.45 20.56 -1.17
CA GLU A 293 18.64 20.98 -1.92
C GLU A 293 19.47 22.01 -1.13
N ARG A 294 18.79 23.03 -0.60
CA ARG A 294 19.44 24.04 0.26
C ARG A 294 20.07 23.44 1.51
N ARG A 295 19.37 22.46 2.14
CA ARG A 295 19.89 21.79 3.32
C ARG A 295 21.17 21.00 3.03
N VAL A 296 21.21 20.24 1.93
CA VAL A 296 22.40 19.48 1.52
C VAL A 296 23.57 20.40 1.18
N LEU A 297 23.31 21.54 0.54
CA LEU A 297 24.36 22.54 0.28
C LEU A 297 24.93 23.11 1.58
N ASN A 298 24.08 23.41 2.57
CA ASN A 298 24.50 23.92 3.87
C ASN A 298 25.22 22.85 4.72
N GLU A 299 24.78 21.60 4.68
CA GLU A 299 25.42 20.49 5.40
C GLU A 299 26.81 20.15 4.85
N ASN A 300 27.03 20.31 3.54
CA ASN A 300 28.39 20.23 2.95
C ASN A 300 29.32 21.33 3.48
N TYR A 301 28.75 22.41 3.99
CA TYR A 301 29.50 23.51 4.61
C TYR A 301 29.71 23.32 6.12
N ASN A 302 28.79 22.56 6.78
CA ASN A 302 28.83 22.32 8.23
C ASN A 302 28.20 20.97 8.59
N PRO A 303 28.92 19.83 8.42
CA PRO A 303 28.37 18.51 8.64
C PRO A 303 28.08 18.26 10.12
N SER A 304 26.81 18.32 10.52
CA SER A 304 26.37 17.87 11.84
C SER A 304 26.07 16.36 11.81
N PRO A 305 26.44 15.59 12.86
CA PRO A 305 26.09 14.18 12.93
C PRO A 305 24.57 14.00 12.94
N ARG A 306 24.05 13.18 12.03
CA ARG A 306 22.62 12.81 12.00
C ARG A 306 22.34 11.75 13.06
N GLU A 307 22.15 12.16 14.29
CA GLU A 307 21.64 11.27 15.32
C GLU A 307 20.10 11.21 15.25
N CYS A 308 19.58 10.01 15.10
CA CYS A 308 18.18 9.72 15.40
C CYS A 308 18.05 9.83 16.93
N VAL A 309 17.64 10.99 17.41
CA VAL A 309 17.59 11.30 18.83
C VAL A 309 16.57 10.37 19.49
N LEU A 310 17.10 9.38 20.18
CA LEU A 310 16.34 8.59 21.15
C LEU A 310 16.23 9.44 22.42
N SER A 311 15.23 10.26 22.50
CA SER A 311 14.84 10.86 23.78
C SER A 311 14.25 9.76 24.67
N GLY A 312 15.14 9.03 25.33
CA GLY A 312 14.80 8.21 26.49
C GLY A 312 14.58 9.08 27.69
N GLN A 313 13.60 9.97 27.66
CA GLN A 313 13.07 10.61 28.85
C GLN A 313 11.56 10.47 28.83
N ASN A 314 11.07 9.64 29.77
CA ASN A 314 9.67 9.50 30.08
C ASN A 314 9.07 10.88 30.41
N PRO A 315 7.92 11.24 29.81
CA PRO A 315 7.02 12.13 30.50
C PRO A 315 6.26 11.33 31.55
N VAL A 316 6.28 11.82 32.77
CA VAL A 316 5.50 11.41 33.94
C VAL A 316 4.00 11.32 33.64
#